data_50482c2eb1fb7061a7f7caf08a4308c7
#
_entry.id   50482c2eb1fb7061a7f7caf08a4308c7
#
_cell.length_a   1.000
_cell.length_b   1.000
_cell.length_c   1.000
_cell.angle_alpha   90.00
_cell.angle_beta   90.00
_cell.angle_gamma   90.00
#
_symmetry.space_group_name_H-M   'P 1'
#
loop_
_entity.id
_entity.type
_entity.pdbx_description
1 polymer ?
#
loop_
_entity_poly.entity_id
_entity_poly.type
_entity_poly.pdbx_seq_one_letter_code
_entity_poly.pdbx_strand_id
1 'polypeptide(L)'
;MKIKRVELEAVQCSASVARPFGCMELWAGNERAHRSLELAGLETDVIAVPSGADKGGDLSAVFSCSDNIARVVLADCVGHGYVASSVARHVHHLLHKFQDIRDTAGLLGALNDEFTLSNEKAEGPLRLTTVVTGTYDGTTGEFNFAYAAHPRMLLWRTREERFLELGQGLEGFPMGFITGETYNQQSVRLGAGDMILAFSDGATEVHSPEGEQLSAKGLLELAGTTLAQLPQPAVLRDFSVKLLDGIQRYRASADFEDDITLLTLRRSA
;
A
#
# COMPACT_ATOMS: atom_id res chain seq x y z
N MET A 1 -9.86 -22.09 4.33
CA MET A 1 -10.14 -20.98 5.26
C MET A 1 -11.27 -20.14 4.66
N LYS A 2 -12.44 -20.01 5.34
CA LYS A 2 -13.56 -19.24 4.78
C LYS A 2 -13.33 -17.76 5.10
N ILE A 3 -12.94 -16.99 4.08
CA ILE A 3 -12.89 -15.52 4.18
C ILE A 3 -14.35 -15.06 4.29
N LYS A 4 -14.73 -14.45 5.40
CA LYS A 4 -16.06 -13.83 5.54
C LYS A 4 -16.17 -12.70 4.52
N ARG A 5 -17.16 -12.78 3.65
CA ARG A 5 -17.57 -11.72 2.75
C ARG A 5 -18.04 -10.55 3.61
N VAL A 6 -17.27 -9.49 3.66
CA VAL A 6 -17.73 -8.21 4.20
C VAL A 6 -18.23 -7.40 3.00
N GLU A 7 -19.55 -7.25 2.91
CA GLU A 7 -20.17 -6.38 1.92
C GLU A 7 -19.79 -4.93 2.23
N LEU A 8 -19.48 -4.19 1.15
CA LEU A 8 -19.16 -2.79 1.17
C LEU A 8 -20.35 -1.98 1.71
N GLU A 9 -20.29 -1.53 2.96
CA GLU A 9 -21.00 -0.32 3.34
C GLU A 9 -20.12 0.87 2.92
N ALA A 10 -20.59 1.61 1.93
CA ALA A 10 -20.06 2.92 1.64
C ALA A 10 -20.28 3.77 2.89
N VAL A 11 -19.21 4.08 3.61
CA VAL A 11 -19.27 5.02 4.73
C VAL A 11 -19.57 6.39 4.15
N GLN A 12 -20.86 6.75 4.13
CA GLN A 12 -21.27 8.12 3.88
C GLN A 12 -20.72 8.98 5.01
N CYS A 13 -19.75 9.83 4.68
CA CYS A 13 -19.24 10.83 5.59
C CYS A 13 -20.41 11.70 6.05
N SER A 14 -20.68 11.72 7.36
CA SER A 14 -21.68 12.61 7.97
C SER A 14 -21.35 14.06 7.63
N ALA A 15 -22.29 14.72 6.96
CA ALA A 15 -22.20 16.12 6.54
C ALA A 15 -22.10 17.06 7.75
N SER A 16 -20.93 17.64 8.02
CA SER A 16 -20.86 18.89 8.80
C SER A 16 -19.63 19.76 8.56
N VAL A 17 -18.77 19.45 7.60
CA VAL A 17 -17.79 20.43 7.08
C VAL A 17 -17.73 20.18 5.58
N ALA A 18 -17.97 21.23 4.77
CA ALA A 18 -17.78 21.16 3.33
C ALA A 18 -16.32 20.82 3.05
N ARG A 19 -16.02 19.55 2.84
CA ARG A 19 -14.71 19.11 2.37
C ARG A 19 -14.63 19.42 0.89
N PRO A 20 -13.57 20.08 0.40
CA PRO A 20 -13.45 20.45 -1.01
C PRO A 20 -13.32 19.25 -1.94
N PHE A 21 -13.19 18.03 -1.40
CA PHE A 21 -13.03 16.79 -2.15
C PHE A 21 -14.00 15.74 -1.63
N GLY A 22 -14.71 15.07 -2.54
CA GLY A 22 -15.57 13.94 -2.19
C GLY A 22 -14.69 12.82 -1.61
N CYS A 23 -14.89 12.49 -0.33
CA CYS A 23 -14.11 11.45 0.32
C CYS A 23 -14.71 10.09 0.01
N MET A 24 -14.23 9.41 -1.04
CA MET A 24 -14.25 7.95 -1.07
C MET A 24 -12.88 7.48 -0.56
N GLU A 25 -12.88 6.66 0.46
CA GLU A 25 -11.67 6.14 1.06
C GLU A 25 -11.76 4.62 1.16
N LEU A 26 -10.75 3.93 0.64
CA LEU A 26 -10.49 2.55 0.95
C LEU A 26 -9.42 2.53 2.03
N TRP A 27 -9.81 2.10 3.21
CA TRP A 27 -8.93 1.91 4.34
C TRP A 27 -8.90 0.41 4.69
N ALA A 28 -7.71 -0.17 4.66
CA ALA A 28 -7.47 -1.49 5.19
C ALA A 28 -6.29 -1.36 6.17
N GLY A 29 -6.51 -0.70 7.29
CA GLY A 29 -5.51 -0.55 8.32
C GLY A 29 -5.67 -1.64 9.35
N ASN A 30 -4.56 -2.27 9.69
CA ASN A 30 -4.30 -3.10 10.85
C ASN A 30 -5.31 -4.19 11.27
N GLU A 31 -6.28 -4.49 10.44
CA GLU A 31 -7.22 -5.62 10.62
C GLU A 31 -7.24 -6.48 9.37
N ARG A 32 -7.60 -7.76 9.52
CA ARG A 32 -7.78 -8.62 8.35
C ARG A 32 -8.87 -8.05 7.46
N ALA A 33 -8.50 -7.69 6.25
CA ALA A 33 -9.41 -7.06 5.30
C ALA A 33 -9.18 -7.56 3.87
N HIS A 34 -10.25 -7.55 3.07
CA HIS A 34 -10.19 -7.65 1.62
C HIS A 34 -11.22 -6.69 1.04
N ARG A 35 -10.76 -5.63 0.41
CA ARG A 35 -11.58 -4.53 -0.08
C ARG A 35 -11.18 -4.14 -1.50
N SER A 36 -12.15 -3.76 -2.30
CA SER A 36 -11.95 -3.26 -3.67
C SER A 36 -12.71 -1.96 -3.88
N LEU A 37 -12.15 -1.07 -4.69
CA LEU A 37 -12.73 0.24 -5.01
C LEU A 37 -12.30 0.63 -6.41
N GLU A 38 -13.15 1.35 -7.13
CA GLU A 38 -12.77 2.07 -8.35
C GLU A 38 -12.81 3.57 -8.09
N LEU A 39 -11.72 4.28 -8.41
CA LEU A 39 -11.56 5.68 -8.13
C LEU A 39 -10.69 6.36 -9.20
N ALA A 40 -11.18 7.46 -9.80
CA ALA A 40 -10.47 8.22 -10.85
C ALA A 40 -10.02 7.36 -12.05
N GLY A 41 -10.76 6.30 -12.41
CA GLY A 41 -10.38 5.35 -13.47
C GLY A 41 -9.24 4.40 -13.04
N LEU A 42 -9.03 4.23 -11.73
CA LEU A 42 -8.10 3.29 -11.14
C LEU A 42 -8.90 2.23 -10.36
N GLU A 43 -8.90 1.00 -10.83
CA GLU A 43 -9.38 -0.13 -10.04
C GLU A 43 -8.37 -0.45 -8.95
N THR A 44 -8.82 -0.64 -7.73
CA THR A 44 -7.96 -0.95 -6.60
C THR A 44 -8.45 -2.18 -5.86
N ASP A 45 -7.52 -3.00 -5.37
CA ASP A 45 -7.84 -4.14 -4.52
C ASP A 45 -6.79 -4.24 -3.40
N VAL A 46 -7.25 -4.35 -2.16
CA VAL A 46 -6.41 -4.44 -0.97
C VAL A 46 -6.71 -5.71 -0.22
N ILE A 47 -5.67 -6.49 0.05
CA ILE A 47 -5.71 -7.59 1.02
C ILE A 47 -4.74 -7.26 2.15
N ALA A 48 -5.23 -7.26 3.39
CA ALA A 48 -4.43 -7.12 4.60
C ALA A 48 -4.62 -8.35 5.50
N VAL A 49 -3.52 -8.92 5.96
CA VAL A 49 -3.47 -10.11 6.81
C VAL A 49 -2.51 -9.86 7.97
N PRO A 50 -2.99 -9.46 9.15
CA PRO A 50 -2.16 -9.30 10.33
C PRO A 50 -1.49 -10.61 10.74
N SER A 51 -0.25 -10.53 11.22
CA SER A 51 0.50 -11.65 11.80
C SER A 51 -0.03 -11.96 13.19
N GLY A 52 -0.47 -13.20 13.42
CA GLY A 52 -0.74 -13.78 14.76
C GLY A 52 -1.73 -13.05 15.68
N ALA A 53 -2.17 -11.84 15.37
CA ALA A 53 -3.05 -11.00 16.18
C ALA A 53 -4.24 -10.49 15.36
N ASP A 54 -5.23 -9.90 16.07
CA ASP A 54 -6.38 -9.28 15.41
C ASP A 54 -5.99 -7.95 14.72
N LYS A 55 -4.82 -7.38 15.05
CA LYS A 55 -4.34 -6.09 14.59
C LYS A 55 -2.86 -6.11 14.25
N GLY A 56 -2.52 -5.47 13.12
CA GLY A 56 -1.16 -5.31 12.63
C GLY A 56 -0.66 -3.87 12.63
N GLY A 57 0.57 -3.66 12.19
CA GLY A 57 1.22 -2.36 11.97
C GLY A 57 0.99 -1.79 10.57
N ASP A 58 0.65 -2.63 9.61
CA ASP A 58 0.41 -2.23 8.23
C ASP A 58 -0.79 -1.29 8.09
N LEU A 59 -0.66 -0.31 7.21
CA LEU A 59 -1.70 0.62 6.83
C LEU A 59 -1.73 0.77 5.31
N SER A 60 -2.89 0.56 4.71
CA SER A 60 -3.13 0.94 3.32
C SER A 60 -4.31 1.89 3.21
N ALA A 61 -4.19 2.91 2.37
CA ALA A 61 -5.25 3.87 2.11
C ALA A 61 -5.28 4.26 0.63
N VAL A 62 -6.49 4.34 0.07
CA VAL A 62 -6.74 4.91 -1.26
C VAL A 62 -7.88 5.90 -1.12
N PHE A 63 -7.68 7.14 -1.50
CA PHE A 63 -8.70 8.17 -1.35
C PHE A 63 -8.68 9.19 -2.49
N SER A 64 -9.84 9.80 -2.73
CA SER A 64 -9.99 10.86 -3.72
C SER A 64 -9.44 12.17 -3.20
N CYS A 65 -8.58 12.81 -4.00
CA CYS A 65 -8.15 14.19 -3.79
C CYS A 65 -8.94 15.18 -4.67
N SER A 66 -9.63 14.69 -5.70
CA SER A 66 -10.58 15.38 -6.58
C SER A 66 -11.23 14.34 -7.49
N ASP A 67 -12.15 14.76 -8.36
CA ASP A 67 -12.88 13.85 -9.26
C ASP A 67 -11.96 12.91 -10.08
N ASN A 68 -10.76 13.39 -10.46
CA ASN A 68 -9.83 12.65 -11.30
C ASN A 68 -8.48 12.36 -10.63
N ILE A 69 -8.31 12.69 -9.34
CA ILE A 69 -7.04 12.48 -8.62
C ILE A 69 -7.27 11.49 -7.48
N ALA A 70 -6.58 10.37 -7.54
CA ALA A 70 -6.52 9.39 -6.46
C ALA A 70 -5.15 9.44 -5.78
N ARG A 71 -5.15 9.30 -4.46
CA ARG A 71 -3.96 9.11 -3.65
C ARG A 71 -3.94 7.70 -3.10
N VAL A 72 -2.76 7.11 -3.14
CA VAL A 72 -2.49 5.75 -2.70
C VAL A 72 -1.37 5.80 -1.66
N VAL A 73 -1.54 5.09 -0.57
CA VAL A 73 -0.54 4.98 0.50
C VAL A 73 -0.48 3.54 0.98
N LEU A 74 0.71 3.03 1.16
CA LEU A 74 0.99 1.84 1.95
C LEU A 74 2.11 2.18 2.93
N ALA A 75 1.89 1.90 4.20
CA ALA A 75 2.82 2.15 5.27
C ALA A 75 2.92 0.92 6.16
N ASP A 76 4.12 0.64 6.64
CA ASP A 76 4.41 -0.42 7.58
C ASP A 76 5.09 0.18 8.81
N CYS A 77 4.43 0.02 9.96
CA CYS A 77 4.87 0.58 11.23
C CYS A 77 5.63 -0.47 12.02
N VAL A 78 6.87 -0.17 12.39
CA VAL A 78 7.75 -1.08 13.14
C VAL A 78 7.04 -1.70 14.35
N GLY A 79 7.09 -3.04 14.42
CA GLY A 79 6.47 -3.83 15.48
C GLY A 79 5.13 -4.44 15.05
N HIS A 80 4.45 -5.07 15.99
CA HIS A 80 3.18 -5.78 15.73
C HIS A 80 2.14 -5.51 16.81
N GLY A 81 0.91 -5.90 16.56
CA GLY A 81 -0.19 -5.82 17.50
C GLY A 81 -0.66 -4.39 17.80
N TYR A 82 -1.18 -4.17 19.01
CA TYR A 82 -1.84 -2.91 19.38
C TYR A 82 -0.94 -1.67 19.34
N VAL A 83 0.35 -1.83 19.64
CA VAL A 83 1.31 -0.70 19.63
C VAL A 83 1.52 -0.21 18.21
N ALA A 84 1.90 -1.10 17.29
CA ALA A 84 2.08 -0.77 15.87
C ALA A 84 0.76 -0.27 15.26
N SER A 85 -0.37 -0.91 15.59
CA SER A 85 -1.71 -0.46 15.20
C SER A 85 -2.03 0.97 15.64
N SER A 86 -1.56 1.40 16.82
CA SER A 86 -1.75 2.79 17.27
C SER A 86 -0.91 3.77 16.47
N VAL A 87 0.30 3.36 16.05
CA VAL A 87 1.17 4.14 15.16
C VAL A 87 0.53 4.28 13.78
N ALA A 88 0.04 3.18 13.20
CA ALA A 88 -0.66 3.19 11.92
C ALA A 88 -1.87 4.15 11.92
N ARG A 89 -2.66 4.16 12.99
CA ARG A 89 -3.77 5.14 13.15
C ARG A 89 -3.28 6.59 13.23
N HIS A 90 -2.13 6.83 13.85
CA HIS A 90 -1.54 8.17 13.87
C HIS A 90 -1.12 8.61 12.48
N VAL A 91 -0.44 7.73 11.72
CA VAL A 91 -0.10 7.98 10.32
C VAL A 91 -1.35 8.28 9.48
N HIS A 92 -2.43 7.50 9.65
CA HIS A 92 -3.71 7.76 8.98
C HIS A 92 -4.27 9.15 9.32
N HIS A 93 -4.23 9.55 10.58
CA HIS A 93 -4.66 10.90 10.98
C HIS A 93 -3.82 11.99 10.31
N LEU A 94 -2.51 11.80 10.20
CA LEU A 94 -1.62 12.74 9.50
C LEU A 94 -1.92 12.81 8.00
N LEU A 95 -2.25 11.70 7.35
CA LEU A 95 -2.69 11.68 5.95
C LEU A 95 -3.93 12.57 5.73
N HIS A 96 -4.90 12.52 6.63
CA HIS A 96 -6.06 13.43 6.59
C HIS A 96 -5.68 14.89 6.86
N LYS A 97 -4.75 15.14 7.79
CA LYS A 97 -4.27 16.50 8.09
C LYS A 97 -3.62 17.15 6.87
N PHE A 98 -2.86 16.39 6.09
CA PHE A 98 -2.08 16.87 4.94
C PHE A 98 -2.68 16.49 3.57
N GLN A 99 -3.95 16.11 3.52
CA GLN A 99 -4.62 15.64 2.30
C GLN A 99 -4.56 16.64 1.12
N ASP A 100 -4.45 17.94 1.41
CA ASP A 100 -4.42 19.01 0.41
C ASP A 100 -3.06 19.18 -0.26
N ILE A 101 -1.99 18.58 0.28
CA ILE A 101 -0.67 18.60 -0.36
C ILE A 101 -0.71 17.67 -1.58
N ARG A 102 -0.66 18.24 -2.79
CA ARG A 102 -0.73 17.48 -4.05
C ARG A 102 0.60 16.86 -4.46
N ASP A 103 1.68 17.53 -4.20
CA ASP A 103 3.04 17.02 -4.45
C ASP A 103 3.32 15.80 -3.59
N THR A 104 3.69 14.68 -4.23
CA THR A 104 3.82 13.38 -3.54
C THR A 104 5.03 13.37 -2.60
N ALA A 105 6.17 13.92 -3.04
CA ALA A 105 7.36 14.04 -2.21
C ALA A 105 7.16 15.05 -1.07
N GLY A 106 6.52 16.19 -1.35
CA GLY A 106 6.19 17.20 -0.35
C GLY A 106 5.22 16.68 0.72
N LEU A 107 4.24 15.85 0.32
CA LEU A 107 3.38 15.17 1.30
C LEU A 107 4.21 14.29 2.24
N LEU A 108 5.09 13.45 1.67
CA LEU A 108 5.90 12.52 2.46
C LEU A 108 6.81 13.27 3.43
N GLY A 109 7.40 14.41 3.01
CA GLY A 109 8.18 15.30 3.88
C GLY A 109 7.34 15.87 5.02
N ALA A 110 6.14 16.38 4.74
CA ALA A 110 5.25 16.93 5.75
C ALA A 110 4.77 15.86 6.75
N LEU A 111 4.48 14.65 6.28
CA LEU A 111 4.14 13.50 7.13
C LEU A 111 5.31 13.15 8.05
N ASN A 112 6.52 13.04 7.48
CA ASN A 112 7.73 12.72 8.22
C ASN A 112 8.00 13.74 9.33
N ASP A 113 7.96 15.03 9.02
CA ASP A 113 8.29 16.09 10.00
C ASP A 113 7.31 16.07 11.18
N GLU A 114 6.02 16.02 10.92
CA GLU A 114 5.02 15.97 11.99
C GLU A 114 5.10 14.67 12.80
N PHE A 115 5.36 13.54 12.13
CA PHE A 115 5.50 12.25 12.80
C PHE A 115 6.76 12.23 13.68
N THR A 116 7.90 12.73 13.20
CA THR A 116 9.15 12.85 13.96
C THR A 116 8.98 13.76 15.16
N LEU A 117 8.36 14.94 14.98
CA LEU A 117 8.05 15.85 16.09
C LEU A 117 7.12 15.21 17.13
N SER A 118 6.24 14.30 16.71
CA SER A 118 5.41 13.53 17.64
C SER A 118 6.20 12.49 18.42
N ASN A 119 7.25 11.90 17.81
CA ASN A 119 8.17 10.99 18.47
C ASN A 119 8.99 11.70 19.57
N GLU A 120 9.49 12.89 19.28
CA GLU A 120 10.26 13.69 20.24
C GLU A 120 9.46 14.06 21.51
N LYS A 121 8.14 14.18 21.38
CA LYS A 121 7.23 14.49 22.49
C LYS A 121 6.74 13.27 23.25
N ALA A 122 6.89 12.08 22.66
CA ALA A 122 6.41 10.84 23.26
C ALA A 122 7.48 10.19 24.13
N GLU A 123 7.09 9.69 25.30
CA GLU A 123 7.93 8.78 26.07
C GLU A 123 7.89 7.38 25.43
N GLY A 124 9.06 6.76 25.28
CA GLY A 124 9.15 5.38 24.78
C GLY A 124 10.15 5.20 23.64
N PRO A 125 10.17 4.02 23.01
CA PRO A 125 11.08 3.75 21.91
C PRO A 125 10.73 4.58 20.67
N LEU A 126 11.75 4.83 19.84
CA LEU A 126 11.59 5.50 18.56
C LEU A 126 10.61 4.71 17.68
N ARG A 127 9.57 5.39 17.21
CA ARG A 127 8.61 4.82 16.26
C ARG A 127 9.05 5.15 14.85
N LEU A 128 9.27 4.13 14.05
CA LEU A 128 9.62 4.26 12.65
C LEU A 128 8.49 3.66 11.78
N THR A 129 8.37 4.18 10.58
CA THR A 129 7.37 3.69 9.63
C THR A 129 7.97 3.77 8.24
N THR A 130 7.96 2.66 7.50
CA THR A 130 8.24 2.68 6.08
C THR A 130 6.98 3.10 5.32
N VAL A 131 7.13 3.91 4.26
CA VAL A 131 5.98 4.43 3.52
C VAL A 131 6.28 4.46 2.03
N VAL A 132 5.34 3.96 1.23
CA VAL A 132 5.21 4.32 -0.18
C VAL A 132 3.91 5.09 -0.39
N THR A 133 4.00 6.18 -1.12
CA THR A 133 2.81 6.96 -1.50
C THR A 133 2.84 7.30 -2.97
N GLY A 134 1.65 7.37 -3.59
CA GLY A 134 1.49 7.75 -4.98
C GLY A 134 0.27 8.63 -5.19
N THR A 135 0.36 9.49 -6.19
CA THR A 135 -0.74 10.34 -6.67
C THR A 135 -1.00 10.01 -8.13
N TYR A 136 -2.18 9.52 -8.43
CA TYR A 136 -2.63 9.16 -9.77
C TYR A 136 -3.56 10.23 -10.33
N ASP A 137 -3.27 10.68 -11.54
CA ASP A 137 -4.15 11.55 -12.33
C ASP A 137 -4.85 10.71 -13.40
N GLY A 138 -6.13 10.45 -13.21
CA GLY A 138 -6.97 9.68 -14.15
C GLY A 138 -7.13 10.34 -15.51
N THR A 139 -6.96 11.67 -15.63
CA THR A 139 -7.03 12.40 -16.90
C THR A 139 -5.82 12.11 -17.78
N THR A 140 -4.64 12.13 -17.19
CA THR A 140 -3.36 11.94 -17.92
C THR A 140 -2.87 10.49 -17.89
N GLY A 141 -3.29 9.73 -16.87
CA GLY A 141 -2.77 8.40 -16.54
C GLY A 141 -1.40 8.46 -15.86
N GLU A 142 -0.98 9.63 -15.38
CA GLU A 142 0.29 9.81 -14.70
C GLU A 142 0.18 9.36 -13.23
N PHE A 143 1.15 8.57 -12.79
CA PHE A 143 1.29 8.14 -11.41
C PHE A 143 2.62 8.62 -10.86
N ASN A 144 2.57 9.61 -9.96
CA ASN A 144 3.72 10.16 -9.24
C ASN A 144 3.88 9.43 -7.92
N PHE A 145 5.08 9.00 -7.56
CA PHE A 145 5.31 8.19 -6.37
C PHE A 145 6.63 8.51 -5.67
N ALA A 146 6.67 8.28 -4.35
CA ALA A 146 7.82 8.50 -3.48
C ALA A 146 7.88 7.42 -2.40
N TYR A 147 9.08 7.20 -1.86
CA TYR A 147 9.35 6.19 -0.83
C TYR A 147 10.05 6.80 0.39
N ALA A 148 9.68 6.29 1.57
CA ALA A 148 10.42 6.42 2.82
C ALA A 148 10.82 5.00 3.27
N ALA A 149 11.93 4.46 2.76
CA ALA A 149 12.48 3.13 3.05
C ALA A 149 11.51 1.94 2.82
N HIS A 150 10.44 2.11 2.07
CA HIS A 150 9.45 1.05 1.83
C HIS A 150 9.87 0.15 0.64
N PRO A 151 9.46 -1.14 0.61
CA PRO A 151 9.67 -2.02 -0.53
C PRO A 151 9.22 -1.40 -1.85
N ARG A 152 9.98 -1.64 -2.93
CA ARG A 152 9.67 -1.09 -4.24
C ARG A 152 8.44 -1.76 -4.83
N MET A 153 7.53 -0.95 -5.36
CA MET A 153 6.36 -1.43 -6.09
C MET A 153 6.76 -2.17 -7.37
N LEU A 154 5.93 -3.13 -7.78
CA LEU A 154 6.05 -3.80 -9.07
C LEU A 154 5.03 -3.21 -10.05
N LEU A 155 5.48 -2.92 -11.27
CA LEU A 155 4.64 -2.45 -12.37
C LEU A 155 4.51 -3.56 -13.43
N TRP A 156 3.30 -4.03 -13.66
CA TRP A 156 2.95 -4.84 -14.83
C TRP A 156 2.69 -3.93 -16.04
N ARG A 157 3.46 -4.15 -17.10
CA ARG A 157 3.21 -3.54 -18.40
C ARG A 157 2.41 -4.49 -19.29
N THR A 158 1.16 -4.19 -19.51
CA THR A 158 0.25 -5.06 -20.29
C THR A 158 0.75 -5.28 -21.73
N ARG A 159 1.36 -4.27 -22.35
CA ARG A 159 1.90 -4.40 -23.72
C ARG A 159 3.17 -5.22 -23.80
N GLU A 160 3.94 -5.27 -22.72
CA GLU A 160 5.24 -5.95 -22.65
C GLU A 160 5.13 -7.30 -21.95
N GLU A 161 3.98 -7.59 -21.35
CA GLU A 161 3.67 -8.83 -20.61
C GLU A 161 4.72 -9.17 -19.56
N ARG A 162 5.21 -8.14 -18.83
CA ARG A 162 6.22 -8.31 -17.78
C ARG A 162 6.04 -7.35 -16.63
N PHE A 163 6.55 -7.78 -15.47
CA PHE A 163 6.72 -6.93 -14.30
C PHE A 163 8.08 -6.21 -14.32
N LEU A 164 8.08 -4.99 -13.81
CA LEU A 164 9.26 -4.13 -13.58
C LEU A 164 9.20 -3.58 -12.17
N GLU A 165 10.35 -3.41 -11.52
CA GLU A 165 10.41 -2.65 -10.27
C GLU A 165 10.36 -1.15 -10.56
N LEU A 166 9.58 -0.42 -9.73
CA LEU A 166 9.49 1.05 -9.76
C LEU A 166 10.37 1.68 -8.69
N GLY A 167 10.97 2.84 -9.01
CA GLY A 167 11.64 3.67 -8.02
C GLY A 167 13.11 3.35 -7.83
N GLN A 168 13.79 2.81 -8.84
CA GLN A 168 15.25 2.68 -8.78
C GLN A 168 15.89 4.08 -8.58
N GLY A 169 16.76 4.19 -7.55
CA GLY A 169 17.38 5.47 -7.18
C GLY A 169 16.50 6.40 -6.35
N LEU A 170 15.28 5.99 -5.98
CA LEU A 170 14.50 6.65 -4.95
C LEU A 170 14.83 6.00 -3.60
N GLU A 171 15.65 6.70 -2.82
CA GLU A 171 16.06 6.30 -1.50
C GLU A 171 15.67 7.41 -0.52
N GLY A 172 15.39 7.06 0.73
CA GLY A 172 15.07 7.98 1.80
C GLY A 172 14.99 7.23 3.13
N PHE A 173 15.20 7.94 4.22
CA PHE A 173 15.05 7.34 5.55
C PHE A 173 13.59 6.97 5.83
N PRO A 174 13.35 5.97 6.69
CA PRO A 174 12.01 5.70 7.16
C PRO A 174 11.44 6.93 7.88
N MET A 175 10.16 7.12 7.78
CA MET A 175 9.46 8.21 8.43
C MET A 175 9.60 8.09 9.96
N GLY A 176 9.88 9.22 10.62
CA GLY A 176 10.10 9.26 12.07
C GLY A 176 11.56 9.21 12.50
N PHE A 177 12.50 9.05 11.56
CA PHE A 177 13.93 8.97 11.87
C PHE A 177 14.56 10.34 12.12
N ILE A 178 14.32 11.31 11.24
CA ILE A 178 14.87 12.67 11.33
C ILE A 178 13.92 13.69 10.70
N THR A 179 13.79 14.87 11.28
CA THR A 179 13.08 16.01 10.70
C THR A 179 13.88 16.63 9.54
N GLY A 180 13.17 17.23 8.57
CA GLY A 180 13.77 17.89 7.42
C GLY A 180 14.30 16.94 6.35
N GLU A 181 13.97 15.64 6.41
CA GLU A 181 14.29 14.68 5.35
C GLU A 181 13.62 15.12 4.05
N THR A 182 14.40 15.11 2.97
CA THR A 182 13.92 15.47 1.64
C THR A 182 13.73 14.23 0.78
N TYR A 183 12.49 13.88 0.53
CA TYR A 183 12.15 12.77 -0.35
C TYR A 183 12.13 13.21 -1.81
N ASN A 184 12.47 12.29 -2.71
CA ASN A 184 12.36 12.49 -4.15
C ASN A 184 11.16 11.70 -4.68
N GLN A 185 10.57 12.20 -5.78
CA GLN A 185 9.52 11.47 -6.49
C GLN A 185 9.94 11.15 -7.92
N GLN A 186 9.35 10.09 -8.44
CA GLN A 186 9.39 9.76 -9.87
C GLN A 186 7.96 9.68 -10.39
N SER A 187 7.82 9.72 -11.71
CA SER A 187 6.55 9.52 -12.38
C SER A 187 6.60 8.40 -13.40
N VAL A 188 5.46 7.74 -13.58
CA VAL A 188 5.25 6.76 -14.64
C VAL A 188 3.86 6.97 -15.24
N ARG A 189 3.76 6.89 -16.56
CA ARG A 189 2.46 6.91 -17.22
C ARG A 189 1.94 5.48 -17.35
N LEU A 190 0.77 5.23 -16.78
CA LEU A 190 0.07 3.95 -16.90
C LEU A 190 -0.72 3.92 -18.20
N GLY A 191 -0.59 2.85 -18.97
CA GLY A 191 -1.49 2.50 -20.08
C GLY A 191 -2.73 1.78 -19.55
N ALA A 192 -3.76 1.66 -20.39
CA ALA A 192 -4.94 0.85 -20.06
C ALA A 192 -4.52 -0.60 -19.75
N GLY A 193 -4.99 -1.14 -18.64
CA GLY A 193 -4.66 -2.47 -18.15
C GLY A 193 -3.30 -2.59 -17.44
N ASP A 194 -2.43 -1.57 -17.45
CA ASP A 194 -1.22 -1.57 -16.65
C ASP A 194 -1.58 -1.63 -15.16
N MET A 195 -0.79 -2.39 -14.39
CA MET A 195 -1.09 -2.68 -12.99
C MET A 195 0.13 -2.40 -12.11
N ILE A 196 -0.11 -1.81 -10.94
CA ILE A 196 0.89 -1.63 -9.90
C ILE A 196 0.55 -2.55 -8.74
N LEU A 197 1.55 -3.24 -8.19
CA LEU A 197 1.48 -3.99 -6.95
C LEU A 197 2.41 -3.35 -5.93
N ALA A 198 1.84 -2.75 -4.88
CA ALA A 198 2.54 -2.36 -3.66
C ALA A 198 2.32 -3.44 -2.60
N PHE A 199 3.31 -3.67 -1.75
CA PHE A 199 3.27 -4.74 -0.74
C PHE A 199 4.16 -4.38 0.44
N SER A 200 3.78 -4.82 1.66
CA SER A 200 4.64 -4.76 2.84
C SER A 200 5.71 -5.85 2.79
N ASP A 201 6.78 -5.67 3.56
CA ASP A 201 7.93 -6.59 3.57
C ASP A 201 7.56 -8.00 3.99
N GLY A 202 6.56 -8.19 4.85
CA GLY A 202 6.03 -9.49 5.21
C GLY A 202 5.59 -10.35 4.02
N ALA A 203 5.29 -9.75 2.85
CA ALA A 203 5.01 -10.49 1.63
C ALA A 203 6.27 -11.11 0.99
N THR A 204 7.45 -10.57 1.26
CA THR A 204 8.74 -10.99 0.70
C THR A 204 9.63 -11.71 1.70
N GLU A 205 9.35 -11.57 3.00
CA GLU A 205 10.15 -12.14 4.09
C GLU A 205 9.68 -13.54 4.53
N VAL A 206 8.62 -14.06 3.93
CA VAL A 206 8.20 -15.45 4.16
C VAL A 206 9.30 -16.44 3.76
N HIS A 207 9.51 -17.45 4.60
CA HIS A 207 10.51 -18.50 4.37
C HIS A 207 9.87 -19.81 3.94
N SER A 208 10.52 -20.49 2.99
CA SER A 208 10.16 -21.85 2.58
C SER A 208 10.49 -22.88 3.68
N PRO A 209 10.01 -24.13 3.58
CA PRO A 209 10.42 -25.22 4.48
C PRO A 209 11.94 -25.46 4.53
N GLU A 210 12.66 -25.08 3.48
CA GLU A 210 14.11 -25.17 3.35
C GLU A 210 14.85 -23.97 3.97
N GLY A 211 14.10 -22.93 4.43
CA GLY A 211 14.63 -21.71 5.02
C GLY A 211 15.01 -20.64 4.00
N GLU A 212 14.58 -20.77 2.75
CA GLU A 212 14.83 -19.76 1.72
C GLU A 212 13.76 -18.66 1.79
N GLN A 213 14.20 -17.41 1.82
CA GLN A 213 13.30 -16.25 1.78
C GLN A 213 12.72 -16.04 0.38
N LEU A 214 11.42 -15.73 0.26
CA LEU A 214 10.77 -15.48 -1.03
C LEU A 214 11.44 -14.33 -1.79
N SER A 215 11.80 -13.26 -1.10
CA SER A 215 12.42 -12.05 -1.63
C SER A 215 11.55 -11.28 -2.64
N ALA A 216 11.92 -10.03 -2.94
CA ALA A 216 11.21 -9.22 -3.95
C ALA A 216 11.28 -9.86 -5.35
N LYS A 217 12.37 -10.54 -5.68
CA LYS A 217 12.52 -11.26 -6.95
C LYS A 217 11.54 -12.44 -7.03
N GLY A 218 11.46 -13.25 -5.98
CA GLY A 218 10.53 -14.38 -5.93
C GLY A 218 9.06 -13.92 -5.99
N LEU A 219 8.74 -12.81 -5.31
CA LEU A 219 7.40 -12.22 -5.39
C LEU A 219 7.08 -11.74 -6.82
N LEU A 220 8.03 -11.13 -7.52
CA LEU A 220 7.88 -10.72 -8.92
C LEU A 220 7.60 -11.91 -9.82
N GLU A 221 8.37 -13.00 -9.69
CA GLU A 221 8.18 -14.24 -10.45
C GLU A 221 6.82 -14.91 -10.13
N LEU A 222 6.44 -14.93 -8.86
CA LEU A 222 5.15 -15.45 -8.41
C LEU A 222 3.99 -14.61 -8.96
N ALA A 223 4.09 -13.28 -8.94
CA ALA A 223 3.07 -12.38 -9.50
C ALA A 223 2.90 -12.61 -11.02
N GLY A 224 4.01 -12.74 -11.76
CA GLY A 224 3.99 -13.04 -13.18
C GLY A 224 3.32 -14.38 -13.49
N THR A 225 3.69 -15.44 -12.77
CA THR A 225 3.09 -16.76 -12.91
C THR A 225 1.60 -16.76 -12.55
N THR A 226 1.24 -16.05 -11.48
CA THR A 226 -0.15 -15.91 -11.06
C THR A 226 -1.01 -15.24 -12.12
N LEU A 227 -0.52 -14.14 -12.68
CA LEU A 227 -1.25 -13.41 -13.73
C LEU A 227 -1.42 -14.23 -15.01
N ALA A 228 -0.39 -14.99 -15.42
CA ALA A 228 -0.44 -15.86 -16.57
C ALA A 228 -1.46 -17.02 -16.44
N GLN A 229 -1.79 -17.43 -15.22
CA GLN A 229 -2.78 -18.48 -14.94
C GLN A 229 -4.22 -17.99 -14.88
N LEU A 230 -4.44 -16.68 -14.94
CA LEU A 230 -5.78 -16.10 -14.89
C LEU A 230 -6.39 -15.94 -16.28
N PRO A 231 -7.74 -16.05 -16.41
CA PRO A 231 -8.42 -15.64 -17.63
C PRO A 231 -8.13 -14.17 -17.94
N GLN A 232 -7.95 -13.84 -19.23
CA GLN A 232 -7.70 -12.47 -19.63
C GLN A 232 -8.97 -11.82 -20.23
N PRO A 233 -9.30 -10.57 -19.88
CA PRO A 233 -8.60 -9.73 -18.87
C PRO A 233 -8.80 -10.27 -17.45
N ALA A 234 -7.72 -10.31 -16.68
CA ALA A 234 -7.78 -10.82 -15.32
C ALA A 234 -8.64 -9.91 -14.42
N VAL A 235 -9.44 -10.50 -13.55
CA VAL A 235 -10.13 -9.77 -12.49
C VAL A 235 -9.09 -9.43 -11.41
N LEU A 236 -8.97 -8.15 -11.05
CA LEU A 236 -7.94 -7.66 -10.13
C LEU A 236 -8.00 -8.38 -8.77
N ARG A 237 -9.23 -8.55 -8.25
CA ARG A 237 -9.48 -9.29 -7.02
C ARG A 237 -9.00 -10.73 -7.05
N ASP A 238 -9.21 -11.43 -8.17
CA ASP A 238 -8.78 -12.82 -8.32
C ASP A 238 -7.25 -12.91 -8.37
N PHE A 239 -6.60 -11.93 -8.98
CA PHE A 239 -5.13 -11.81 -8.95
C PHE A 239 -4.62 -11.68 -7.52
N SER A 240 -5.13 -10.72 -6.76
CA SER A 240 -4.70 -10.49 -5.37
C SER A 240 -4.90 -11.73 -4.48
N VAL A 241 -6.05 -12.41 -4.60
CA VAL A 241 -6.33 -13.64 -3.85
C VAL A 241 -5.36 -14.77 -4.22
N LYS A 242 -5.16 -15.01 -5.52
CA LYS A 242 -4.25 -16.08 -5.96
C LYS A 242 -2.79 -15.79 -5.63
N LEU A 243 -2.40 -14.52 -5.67
CA LEU A 243 -1.04 -14.12 -5.26
C LEU A 243 -0.83 -14.39 -3.77
N LEU A 244 -1.78 -14.00 -2.90
CA LEU A 244 -1.73 -14.33 -1.48
C LEU A 244 -1.71 -15.85 -1.25
N ASP A 245 -2.54 -16.63 -1.96
CA ASP A 245 -2.52 -18.09 -1.88
C ASP A 245 -1.16 -18.67 -2.32
N GLY A 246 -0.48 -18.04 -3.27
CA GLY A 246 0.87 -18.38 -3.70
C GLY A 246 1.90 -18.15 -2.59
N ILE A 247 1.86 -16.98 -1.96
CA ILE A 247 2.72 -16.64 -0.80
C ILE A 247 2.45 -17.62 0.36
N GLN A 248 1.18 -17.93 0.64
CA GLN A 248 0.80 -18.90 1.67
C GLN A 248 1.34 -20.31 1.41
N ARG A 249 1.39 -20.74 0.16
CA ARG A 249 1.96 -22.04 -0.21
C ARG A 249 3.48 -22.10 -0.15
N TYR A 250 4.14 -20.96 -0.33
CA TYR A 250 5.59 -20.86 -0.25
C TYR A 250 6.11 -21.05 1.18
N ARG A 251 5.38 -20.56 2.17
CA ARG A 251 5.84 -20.51 3.56
C ARG A 251 5.88 -21.88 4.23
N ALA A 252 6.82 -22.02 5.17
CA ALA A 252 6.98 -23.20 6.04
C ALA A 252 6.03 -23.21 7.24
N SER A 253 5.73 -22.05 7.80
CA SER A 253 4.94 -21.88 9.03
C SER A 253 3.43 -21.89 8.75
N ALA A 254 2.61 -22.25 9.75
CA ALA A 254 1.16 -22.12 9.66
C ALA A 254 0.69 -20.67 9.69
N ASP A 255 1.41 -19.79 10.41
CA ASP A 255 1.11 -18.38 10.55
C ASP A 255 2.16 -17.53 9.85
N PHE A 256 1.81 -16.32 9.44
CA PHE A 256 2.79 -15.37 8.93
C PHE A 256 3.62 -14.80 10.08
N GLU A 257 4.91 -14.57 9.82
CA GLU A 257 5.86 -14.02 10.78
C GLU A 257 5.66 -12.52 10.95
N ASP A 258 5.20 -11.84 9.89
CA ASP A 258 4.88 -10.43 9.86
C ASP A 258 3.55 -10.17 9.15
N ASP A 259 3.05 -8.94 9.26
CA ASP A 259 1.85 -8.47 8.59
C ASP A 259 2.03 -8.51 7.07
N ILE A 260 1.02 -8.95 6.34
CA ILE A 260 1.04 -8.93 4.87
C ILE A 260 -0.04 -8.01 4.36
N THR A 261 0.36 -7.01 3.62
CA THR A 261 -0.54 -6.18 2.83
C THR A 261 -0.16 -6.22 1.36
N LEU A 262 -1.14 -6.54 0.52
CA LEU A 262 -1.06 -6.44 -0.94
C LEU A 262 -2.04 -5.35 -1.39
N LEU A 263 -1.53 -4.30 -2.00
CA LEU A 263 -2.31 -3.22 -2.60
C LEU A 263 -2.08 -3.24 -4.11
N THR A 264 -3.09 -3.67 -4.84
CA THR A 264 -3.04 -3.79 -6.30
C THR A 264 -3.87 -2.68 -6.92
N LEU A 265 -3.31 -2.02 -7.92
CA LEU A 265 -3.91 -0.91 -8.66
C LEU A 265 -3.88 -1.25 -10.13
N ARG A 266 -4.97 -0.98 -10.88
CA ARG A 266 -5.01 -1.16 -12.34
C ARG A 266 -5.69 0.03 -12.99
N ARG A 267 -5.06 0.61 -14.02
CA ARG A 267 -5.73 1.60 -14.84
C ARG A 267 -6.84 0.92 -15.65
N SER A 268 -8.08 1.40 -15.46
CA SER A 268 -9.24 0.96 -16.25
C SER A 268 -9.05 1.26 -17.74
N ALA A 269 -9.76 0.53 -18.61
CA ALA A 269 -9.64 0.64 -20.07
C ALA A 269 -10.23 1.96 -20.61
#